data_ec333b16d12589eb7e087adab0db09ac
#
_entry.id   ec333b16d12589eb7e087adab0db09ac
#
_cell.length_a   1.000
_cell.length_b   1.000
_cell.length_c   1.000
_cell.angle_alpha   90.00
_cell.angle_beta   90.00
_cell.angle_gamma   90.00
#
_symmetry.space_group_name_H-M   'P 1'
#
loop_
_entity.id
_entity.type
_entity.pdbx_description
1 polymer ?
#
loop_
_entity_poly.entity_id
_entity_poly.type
_entity_poly.pdbx_seq_one_letter_code
_entity_poly.pdbx_strand_id
1 'polypeptide(L)'
;IIETCVLSVDEQGSRYTSLRIRNEPEVRAVLHLGLSANSEEIRIERFARNRIMMTTPDNSGRHMEEGLIVEGGAEIIETNFPSYLIDRILTQSDRIRLSDDAGGYVCNETYYRSLCAASENHSPKVLFLHLPDEDVIPLIQQTDFVISVCKALETEV
;
A
#
# COMPACT_ATOMS: atom_id res chain seq x y z
N ILE A 1 3.74 -17.74 -7.76
CA ILE A 1 4.01 -17.96 -6.31
C ILE A 1 3.67 -16.68 -5.59
N ILE A 2 2.88 -16.79 -4.52
CA ILE A 2 2.58 -15.67 -3.61
C ILE A 2 3.46 -15.86 -2.37
N GLU A 3 4.20 -14.82 -2.01
CA GLU A 3 4.96 -14.73 -0.78
C GLU A 3 4.31 -13.69 0.14
N THR A 4 4.26 -13.95 1.43
CA THR A 4 3.72 -13.02 2.43
C THR A 4 4.81 -12.65 3.44
N CYS A 5 4.82 -11.38 3.85
CA CYS A 5 5.75 -10.86 4.83
C CYS A 5 5.05 -9.85 5.74
N VAL A 6 5.31 -9.93 7.05
CA VAL A 6 4.89 -8.90 8.00
C VAL A 6 6.03 -7.89 8.15
N LEU A 7 5.75 -6.64 7.83
CA LEU A 7 6.72 -5.55 7.94
C LEU A 7 6.66 -4.91 9.33
N SER A 8 7.80 -4.50 9.86
CA SER A 8 7.83 -3.64 11.04
C SER A 8 7.25 -2.26 10.71
N VAL A 9 6.53 -1.68 11.66
CA VAL A 9 5.93 -0.34 11.50
C VAL A 9 6.98 0.71 11.88
N ASP A 10 8.00 0.84 11.02
CA ASP A 10 9.14 1.75 11.18
C ASP A 10 9.81 2.03 9.82
N GLU A 11 10.87 2.82 9.82
CA GLU A 11 11.60 3.14 8.59
C GLU A 11 12.20 1.89 7.92
N GLN A 12 12.70 0.93 8.69
CA GLN A 12 13.30 -0.29 8.13
C GLN A 12 12.23 -1.11 7.38
N GLY A 13 11.06 -1.31 7.98
CA GLY A 13 9.95 -1.99 7.33
C GLY A 13 9.45 -1.25 6.09
N SER A 14 9.40 0.09 6.14
CA SER A 14 8.98 0.91 4.98
C SER A 14 9.90 0.77 3.77
N ARG A 15 11.17 0.47 3.97
CA ARG A 15 12.19 0.26 2.92
C ARG A 15 12.22 -1.15 2.35
N TYR A 16 11.71 -2.13 3.09
CA TYR A 16 11.88 -3.55 2.77
C TYR A 16 11.40 -3.91 1.36
N THR A 17 10.17 -3.60 1.04
CA THR A 17 9.57 -3.96 -0.27
C THR A 17 10.24 -3.22 -1.42
N SER A 18 10.56 -1.95 -1.25
CA SER A 18 11.23 -1.16 -2.29
C SER A 18 12.63 -1.70 -2.60
N LEU A 19 13.35 -2.24 -1.61
CA LEU A 19 14.62 -2.92 -1.81
C LEU A 19 14.46 -4.25 -2.56
N ARG A 20 13.42 -5.02 -2.25
CA ARG A 20 13.12 -6.25 -2.99
C ARG A 20 12.79 -5.96 -4.44
N ILE A 21 11.95 -4.97 -4.73
CA ILE A 21 11.64 -4.56 -6.11
C ILE A 21 12.91 -4.23 -6.89
N ARG A 22 13.90 -3.56 -6.27
CA ARG A 22 15.16 -3.19 -6.93
C ARG A 22 16.08 -4.36 -7.17
N ASN A 23 16.08 -5.35 -6.30
CA ASN A 23 17.06 -6.44 -6.30
C ASN A 23 16.51 -7.76 -6.88
N GLU A 24 15.20 -7.90 -7.02
CA GLU A 24 14.52 -9.14 -7.39
C GLU A 24 13.61 -8.89 -8.60
N PRO A 25 14.13 -9.02 -9.83
CA PRO A 25 13.36 -8.74 -11.06
C PRO A 25 12.19 -9.71 -11.28
N GLU A 26 12.12 -10.81 -10.54
CA GLU A 26 10.99 -11.73 -10.52
C GLU A 26 9.78 -11.21 -9.75
N VAL A 27 9.90 -10.16 -8.93
CA VAL A 27 8.78 -9.50 -8.29
C VAL A 27 7.94 -8.81 -9.35
N ARG A 28 6.74 -9.35 -9.61
CA ARG A 28 5.84 -8.84 -10.67
C ARG A 28 4.71 -7.97 -10.12
N ALA A 29 4.34 -8.20 -8.88
CA ALA A 29 3.32 -7.43 -8.20
C ALA A 29 3.57 -7.35 -6.69
N VAL A 30 3.08 -6.28 -6.08
CA VAL A 30 3.11 -6.05 -4.64
C VAL A 30 1.74 -5.56 -4.20
N LEU A 31 1.16 -6.26 -3.22
CA LEU A 31 -0.04 -5.83 -2.53
C LEU A 31 0.31 -5.52 -1.08
N HIS A 32 0.24 -4.25 -0.71
CA HIS A 32 0.39 -3.82 0.68
C HIS A 32 -0.95 -3.87 1.40
N LEU A 33 -0.92 -4.32 2.64
CA LEU A 33 -2.07 -4.32 3.55
C LEU A 33 -1.70 -3.53 4.80
N GLY A 34 -2.51 -2.55 5.17
CA GLY A 34 -2.35 -1.77 6.39
C GLY A 34 -3.65 -1.71 7.18
N LEU A 35 -3.57 -1.77 8.52
CA LEU A 35 -4.72 -1.56 9.38
C LEU A 35 -5.08 -0.06 9.45
N SER A 36 -6.34 0.25 9.26
CA SER A 36 -6.92 1.56 9.53
C SER A 36 -8.06 1.41 10.56
N ALA A 37 -7.69 1.35 11.83
CA ALA A 37 -8.60 1.03 12.92
C ALA A 37 -9.84 1.95 13.03
N ASN A 38 -9.75 3.17 12.51
CA ASN A 38 -10.85 4.14 12.51
C ASN A 38 -11.68 4.14 11.22
N SER A 39 -11.39 3.23 10.28
CA SER A 39 -12.14 3.12 9.02
C SER A 39 -13.32 2.17 9.19
N GLU A 40 -14.44 2.51 8.56
CA GLU A 40 -15.61 1.63 8.44
C GLU A 40 -15.62 0.87 7.10
N GLU A 41 -14.64 1.15 6.23
CA GLU A 41 -14.58 0.68 4.86
C GLU A 41 -13.18 0.17 4.52
N ILE A 42 -13.08 -0.73 3.53
CA ILE A 42 -11.83 -1.07 2.87
C ILE A 42 -11.48 0.07 1.92
N ARG A 43 -10.28 0.60 2.03
CA ARG A 43 -9.80 1.67 1.15
C ARG A 43 -8.73 1.18 0.20
N ILE A 44 -8.95 1.42 -1.09
CA ILE A 44 -7.94 1.25 -2.14
C ILE A 44 -7.24 2.59 -2.28
N GLU A 45 -5.97 2.65 -1.90
CA GLU A 45 -5.20 3.89 -1.96
C GLU A 45 -4.75 4.17 -3.39
N ARG A 46 -5.25 5.26 -4.00
CA ARG A 46 -4.89 5.64 -5.36
C ARG A 46 -3.55 6.33 -5.42
N PHE A 47 -3.23 7.15 -4.44
CA PHE A 47 -2.01 7.94 -4.41
C PHE A 47 -1.16 7.66 -3.18
N ALA A 48 0.16 7.69 -3.37
CA ALA A 48 1.14 7.91 -2.31
C ALA A 48 1.71 9.33 -2.41
N ARG A 49 1.97 9.96 -1.26
CA ARG A 49 2.50 11.33 -1.19
C ARG A 49 3.92 11.34 -0.64
N ASN A 50 4.77 12.19 -1.21
CA ASN A 50 6.14 12.38 -0.73
C ASN A 50 6.17 13.20 0.57
N ARG A 51 5.50 12.69 1.60
CA ARG A 51 5.46 13.35 2.91
C ARG A 51 5.46 12.33 4.05
N ILE A 52 6.11 12.72 5.13
CA ILE A 52 5.97 12.11 6.45
C ILE A 52 5.34 13.15 7.36
N MET A 53 4.30 12.76 8.10
CA MET A 53 3.62 13.60 9.07
C MET A 53 3.09 12.68 10.18
N MET A 54 3.94 12.45 11.19
CA MET A 54 3.66 11.50 12.26
C MET A 54 3.04 12.20 13.46
N THR A 55 1.88 11.75 13.89
CA THR A 55 1.25 12.21 15.15
C THR A 55 1.73 11.39 16.34
N THR A 56 2.30 10.21 16.11
CA THR A 56 2.87 9.31 17.13
C THR A 56 4.18 8.74 16.60
N PRO A 57 5.15 8.43 17.48
CA PRO A 57 6.38 7.72 17.06
C PRO A 57 6.07 6.37 16.40
N ASP A 58 6.94 5.94 15.49
CA ASP A 58 6.91 4.59 14.96
C ASP A 58 7.48 3.56 15.96
N ASN A 59 7.49 2.27 15.61
CA ASN A 59 7.92 1.22 16.52
C ASN A 59 9.42 1.28 16.87
N SER A 60 10.23 2.03 16.12
CA SER A 60 11.63 2.31 16.45
C SER A 60 11.82 3.54 17.34
N GLY A 61 10.74 4.27 17.62
CA GLY A 61 10.76 5.53 18.35
C GLY A 61 11.04 6.75 17.47
N ARG A 62 11.12 6.59 16.13
CA ARG A 62 11.26 7.72 15.20
C ARG A 62 9.96 8.54 15.19
N HIS A 63 10.10 9.85 15.34
CA HIS A 63 9.00 10.80 15.25
C HIS A 63 9.40 11.96 14.34
N MET A 64 8.62 12.20 13.31
CA MET A 64 8.80 13.31 12.36
C MET A 64 7.46 14.04 12.22
N GLU A 65 7.40 15.26 12.71
CA GLU A 65 6.20 16.11 12.60
C GLU A 65 5.90 16.44 11.13
N GLU A 66 6.95 16.72 10.35
CA GLU A 66 6.87 16.96 8.91
C GLU A 66 8.19 16.64 8.22
N GLY A 67 8.13 16.05 7.02
CA GLY A 67 9.31 15.74 6.23
C GLY A 67 8.99 15.11 4.88
N LEU A 68 10.01 14.99 4.04
CA LEU A 68 9.92 14.28 2.76
C LEU A 68 10.38 12.82 2.93
N ILE A 69 9.76 11.92 2.20
CA ILE A 69 10.18 10.50 2.12
C ILE A 69 11.43 10.37 1.25
N VAL A 70 11.45 11.08 0.13
CA VAL A 70 12.56 11.11 -0.83
C VAL A 70 12.83 12.55 -1.22
N GLU A 71 14.05 13.03 -0.95
CA GLU A 71 14.47 14.36 -1.35
C GLU A 71 14.46 14.50 -2.87
N GLY A 72 13.84 15.57 -3.40
CA GLY A 72 13.69 15.78 -4.84
C GLY A 72 12.75 14.81 -5.56
N GLY A 73 12.06 13.92 -4.84
CA GLY A 73 11.06 13.01 -5.42
C GLY A 73 9.77 13.73 -5.80
N ALA A 74 8.97 13.08 -6.66
CA ALA A 74 7.65 13.60 -7.06
C ALA A 74 6.75 13.82 -5.83
N GLU A 75 5.97 14.89 -5.80
CA GLU A 75 5.06 15.21 -4.68
C GLU A 75 4.02 14.10 -4.47
N ILE A 76 3.49 13.57 -5.57
CA ILE A 76 2.45 12.53 -5.57
C ILE A 76 2.81 11.50 -6.63
N ILE A 77 2.60 10.22 -6.31
CA ILE A 77 2.70 9.11 -7.25
C ILE A 77 1.38 8.33 -7.23
N GLU A 78 0.79 8.17 -8.40
CA GLU A 78 -0.41 7.34 -8.57
C GLU A 78 -0.02 5.86 -8.62
N THR A 79 -0.90 4.99 -8.11
CA THR A 79 -0.76 3.54 -8.28
C THR A 79 -0.60 3.19 -9.76
N ASN A 80 0.29 2.26 -10.06
CA ASN A 80 0.40 1.70 -11.42
C ASN A 80 -0.46 0.46 -11.62
N PHE A 81 -1.38 0.19 -10.68
CA PHE A 81 -2.39 -0.86 -10.83
C PHE A 81 -3.43 -0.43 -11.88
N PRO A 82 -3.85 -1.32 -12.80
CA PRO A 82 -4.77 -0.94 -13.87
C PRO A 82 -6.11 -0.40 -13.37
N SER A 83 -6.50 0.78 -13.85
CA SER A 83 -7.72 1.47 -13.39
C SER A 83 -8.99 0.64 -13.60
N TYR A 84 -9.09 -0.07 -14.73
CA TYR A 84 -10.24 -0.93 -15.00
C TYR A 84 -10.41 -2.09 -14.01
N LEU A 85 -9.29 -2.56 -13.40
CA LEU A 85 -9.36 -3.54 -12.32
C LEU A 85 -9.82 -2.89 -11.01
N ILE A 86 -9.36 -1.68 -10.73
CA ILE A 86 -9.85 -0.90 -9.58
C ILE A 86 -11.36 -0.72 -9.70
N ASP A 87 -11.85 -0.28 -10.86
CA ASP A 87 -13.28 -0.10 -11.11
C ASP A 87 -14.06 -1.40 -10.88
N ARG A 88 -13.53 -2.52 -11.37
CA ARG A 88 -14.14 -3.84 -11.15
C ARG A 88 -14.14 -4.25 -9.68
N ILE A 89 -13.06 -3.95 -8.95
CA ILE A 89 -12.96 -4.25 -7.52
C ILE A 89 -13.97 -3.41 -6.72
N LEU A 90 -14.13 -2.14 -7.04
CA LEU A 90 -15.07 -1.23 -6.39
C LEU A 90 -16.53 -1.70 -6.51
N THR A 91 -16.88 -2.46 -7.55
CA THR A 91 -18.23 -3.02 -7.71
C THR A 91 -18.53 -4.25 -6.83
N GLN A 92 -17.53 -4.82 -6.16
CA GLN A 92 -17.73 -6.05 -5.36
C GLN A 92 -18.49 -5.81 -4.06
N SER A 93 -18.40 -4.60 -3.49
CA SER A 93 -19.09 -4.24 -2.26
C SER A 93 -19.23 -2.72 -2.13
N ASP A 94 -20.30 -2.28 -1.51
CA ASP A 94 -20.53 -0.88 -1.12
C ASP A 94 -19.66 -0.44 0.07
N ARG A 95 -18.92 -1.37 0.67
CA ARG A 95 -17.94 -1.12 1.72
C ARG A 95 -16.49 -1.00 1.22
N ILE A 96 -16.29 -0.87 -0.08
CA ILE A 96 -14.99 -0.63 -0.71
C ILE A 96 -15.00 0.78 -1.28
N ARG A 97 -13.96 1.56 -1.00
CA ARG A 97 -13.82 2.94 -1.49
C ARG A 97 -12.44 3.17 -2.09
N LEU A 98 -12.41 4.03 -3.10
CA LEU A 98 -11.17 4.63 -3.58
C LEU A 98 -10.78 5.77 -2.64
N SER A 99 -9.52 5.81 -2.25
CA SER A 99 -8.95 6.83 -1.35
C SER A 99 -7.81 7.56 -2.06
N ASP A 100 -7.78 8.88 -1.90
CA ASP A 100 -6.75 9.74 -2.47
C ASP A 100 -5.66 10.14 -1.47
N ASP A 101 -5.71 9.60 -0.25
CA ASP A 101 -4.73 9.93 0.80
C ASP A 101 -4.47 8.74 1.72
N ALA A 102 -3.33 8.11 1.56
CA ALA A 102 -2.84 7.03 2.41
C ALA A 102 -2.30 7.52 3.77
N GLY A 103 -2.46 8.81 4.08
CA GLY A 103 -2.00 9.43 5.30
C GLY A 103 -0.57 9.96 5.24
N GLY A 104 0.05 10.18 6.40
CA GLY A 104 1.43 10.68 6.54
C GLY A 104 2.30 9.78 7.41
N TYR A 105 1.86 8.57 7.71
CA TYR A 105 2.56 7.61 8.56
C TYR A 105 3.31 6.53 7.75
N VAL A 106 3.82 5.52 8.39
CA VAL A 106 4.63 4.45 7.79
C VAL A 106 3.94 3.75 6.61
N CYS A 107 2.61 3.65 6.61
CA CYS A 107 1.86 3.07 5.47
C CYS A 107 2.10 3.86 4.18
N ASN A 108 1.93 5.17 4.22
CA ASN A 108 2.21 6.04 3.08
C ASN A 108 3.68 6.01 2.68
N GLU A 109 4.60 6.00 3.65
CA GLU A 109 6.05 5.88 3.39
C GLU A 109 6.37 4.58 2.64
N THR A 110 5.85 3.45 3.11
CA THR A 110 6.03 2.13 2.47
C THR A 110 5.51 2.13 1.04
N TYR A 111 4.31 2.67 0.85
CA TYR A 111 3.66 2.75 -0.46
C TYR A 111 4.42 3.63 -1.43
N TYR A 112 4.80 4.84 -1.00
CA TYR A 112 5.56 5.79 -1.82
C TYR A 112 6.90 5.20 -2.27
N ARG A 113 7.68 4.60 -1.36
CA ARG A 113 8.96 3.96 -1.67
C ARG A 113 8.81 2.81 -2.67
N SER A 114 7.74 2.03 -2.54
CA SER A 114 7.48 0.91 -3.45
C SER A 114 7.10 1.39 -4.84
N LEU A 115 6.30 2.44 -4.97
CA LEU A 115 5.95 3.05 -6.25
C LEU A 115 7.16 3.70 -6.92
N CYS A 116 8.02 4.40 -6.17
CA CYS A 116 9.30 4.90 -6.70
C CYS A 116 10.14 3.75 -7.27
N ALA A 117 10.34 2.69 -6.49
CA ALA A 117 11.13 1.55 -6.94
C ALA A 117 10.52 0.86 -8.18
N ALA A 118 9.20 0.77 -8.25
CA ALA A 118 8.50 0.22 -9.41
C ALA A 118 8.69 1.07 -10.67
N SER A 119 8.70 2.40 -10.56
CA SER A 119 8.91 3.29 -11.70
C SER A 119 10.35 3.28 -12.23
N GLU A 120 11.32 2.96 -11.39
CA GLU A 120 12.75 2.92 -11.72
C GLU A 120 13.20 1.58 -12.32
N ASN A 121 12.41 0.53 -12.17
CA ASN A 121 12.78 -0.85 -12.51
C ASN A 121 11.77 -1.49 -13.47
N HIS A 122 11.64 -2.80 -13.43
CA HIS A 122 10.78 -3.61 -14.31
C HIS A 122 9.27 -3.36 -14.14
N SER A 123 8.90 -2.32 -13.40
CA SER A 123 7.53 -1.82 -13.22
C SER A 123 6.52 -2.87 -12.68
N PRO A 124 6.84 -3.54 -11.54
CA PRO A 124 5.84 -4.40 -10.91
C PRO A 124 4.59 -3.61 -10.55
N LYS A 125 3.43 -4.26 -10.56
CA LYS A 125 2.17 -3.61 -10.13
C LYS A 125 2.17 -3.43 -8.62
N VAL A 126 1.91 -2.22 -8.14
CA VAL A 126 1.90 -1.90 -6.71
C VAL A 126 0.56 -1.32 -6.31
N LEU A 127 -0.08 -1.93 -5.32
CA LEU A 127 -1.33 -1.46 -4.73
C LEU A 127 -1.23 -1.45 -3.21
N PHE A 128 -1.94 -0.52 -2.57
CA PHE A 128 -2.09 -0.48 -1.13
C PHE A 128 -3.57 -0.51 -0.74
N LEU A 129 -3.90 -1.41 0.20
CA LEU A 129 -5.23 -1.49 0.81
C LEU A 129 -5.12 -1.13 2.29
N HIS A 130 -5.93 -0.19 2.74
CA HIS A 130 -6.22 -0.04 4.15
C HIS A 130 -7.46 -0.86 4.52
N LEU A 131 -7.29 -1.72 5.49
CA LEU A 131 -8.34 -2.61 6.00
C LEU A 131 -8.84 -2.08 7.33
N PRO A 132 -10.16 -2.10 7.59
CA PRO A 132 -10.71 -1.75 8.90
C PRO A 132 -10.43 -2.83 9.93
N ASP A 133 -10.80 -2.55 11.17
CA ASP A 133 -10.77 -3.55 12.25
C ASP A 133 -11.70 -4.74 11.93
N GLU A 134 -11.38 -5.93 12.45
CA GLU A 134 -12.18 -7.14 12.26
C GLU A 134 -13.56 -7.09 12.92
N ASP A 135 -13.72 -6.22 13.92
CA ASP A 135 -15.02 -5.93 14.53
C ASP A 135 -15.94 -5.11 13.60
N VAL A 136 -15.38 -4.42 12.61
CA VAL A 136 -16.10 -3.62 11.61
C VAL A 136 -16.42 -4.44 10.37
N ILE A 137 -15.43 -5.10 9.79
CA ILE A 137 -15.59 -6.07 8.69
C ILE A 137 -14.92 -7.37 9.12
N PRO A 138 -15.66 -8.47 9.26
CA PRO A 138 -15.11 -9.75 9.70
C PRO A 138 -13.90 -10.20 8.88
N LEU A 139 -12.89 -10.73 9.55
CA LEU A 139 -11.62 -11.12 8.93
C LEU A 139 -11.80 -12.05 7.72
N ILE A 140 -12.79 -12.95 7.78
CA ILE A 140 -13.07 -13.84 6.64
C ILE A 140 -13.47 -13.05 5.38
N GLN A 141 -14.28 -12.00 5.53
CA GLN A 141 -14.70 -11.15 4.39
C GLN A 141 -13.52 -10.33 3.85
N GLN A 142 -12.68 -9.80 4.75
CA GLN A 142 -11.46 -9.10 4.35
C GLN A 142 -10.51 -10.06 3.60
N THR A 143 -10.36 -11.29 4.09
CA THR A 143 -9.52 -12.32 3.47
C THR A 143 -10.03 -12.68 2.06
N ASP A 144 -11.33 -12.93 1.90
CA ASP A 144 -11.94 -13.23 0.61
C ASP A 144 -11.73 -12.06 -0.39
N PHE A 145 -11.86 -10.83 0.09
CA PHE A 145 -11.58 -9.64 -0.70
C PHE A 145 -10.11 -9.57 -1.14
N VAL A 146 -9.17 -9.73 -0.22
CA VAL A 146 -7.72 -9.71 -0.53
C VAL A 146 -7.37 -10.80 -1.54
N ILE A 147 -7.92 -12.01 -1.39
CA ILE A 147 -7.75 -13.10 -2.37
C ILE A 147 -8.28 -12.69 -3.75
N SER A 148 -9.42 -12.01 -3.80
CA SER A 148 -9.98 -11.54 -5.09
C SER A 148 -9.06 -10.53 -5.78
N VAL A 149 -8.43 -9.63 -5.02
CA VAL A 149 -7.43 -8.67 -5.52
C VAL A 149 -6.17 -9.37 -5.99
N CYS A 150 -5.67 -10.36 -5.24
CA CYS A 150 -4.52 -11.16 -5.66
C CYS A 150 -4.77 -11.89 -6.99
N LYS A 151 -5.96 -12.48 -7.15
CA LYS A 151 -6.35 -13.12 -8.43
C LYS A 151 -6.42 -12.12 -9.58
N ALA A 152 -6.89 -10.89 -9.34
CA ALA A 152 -6.88 -9.84 -10.35
C ALA A 152 -5.45 -9.45 -10.74
N LEU A 153 -4.52 -9.38 -9.76
CA LEU A 153 -3.10 -9.13 -10.01
C LEU A 153 -2.46 -10.24 -10.85
N GLU A 154 -2.77 -11.52 -10.59
CA GLU A 154 -2.21 -12.64 -11.35
C GLU A 154 -2.56 -12.59 -12.84
N THR A 155 -3.65 -11.94 -13.23
CA THR A 155 -4.03 -11.81 -14.65
C THR A 155 -3.24 -10.73 -15.40
N GLU A 156 -2.48 -9.89 -14.69
CA GLU A 156 -1.75 -8.73 -15.23
C GLU A 156 -0.23 -8.91 -15.26
N VAL A 157 0.28 -10.04 -14.78
CA VAL A 157 1.72 -10.28 -14.59
C VAL A 157 2.25 -11.50 -15.34
#